data_d8a75fda71c7fa198eb57b0b7d04125c
#
_entry.id   d8a75fda71c7fa198eb57b0b7d04125c
#
_cell.length_a   1.000
_cell.length_b   1.000
_cell.length_c   1.000
_cell.angle_alpha   90.00
_cell.angle_beta   90.00
_cell.angle_gamma   90.00
#
_symmetry.space_group_name_H-M   'P 1'
#
loop_
_entity.id
_entity.type
_entity.pdbx_description
1 polymer ?
#
loop_
_entity_poly.entity_id
_entity_poly.type
_entity_poly.pdbx_seq_one_letter_code
_entity_poly.pdbx_strand_id
1 'polypeptide(L)'
;MKSSNIGGQAVMEGIMMRHGDVYSVAVRKPDKEIEIKVEDYKSIIKSKKILSLPVIRGVFNFIDSLVVGTKCLMYSATFFEEEEDYLRRKNLQGAEKAKEDAKKEKEDKVLMTLTVCFSVAFSVALFMVLPYLIASLLHQIGATETIVTIAEAGVRILLFLLYMFLISKMEDIQRVFMYHGAEHKCINCVEHGLPLTVENVMKSSRFHKRCGTSFLFFVIIVSIIFFIGFFAVVPVQTMWMRVAIRILLVPTIAGVSYEFIRLAGNSDNPAVAFLSKPGLALQKLTTKEPTEDMTEVAIAAVEAVFDWKEYLRENFPETEIPEEP
;
A
#
# COMPACT_ATOMS: atom_id res chain seq x y z
N MET A 1 -9.69 -0.29 21.54
CA MET A 1 -8.94 -0.92 20.42
C MET A 1 -7.51 -1.15 20.88
N LYS A 2 -6.99 -2.36 20.75
CA LYS A 2 -5.59 -2.69 21.04
C LYS A 2 -4.89 -3.04 19.72
N SER A 3 -3.64 -2.60 19.53
CA SER A 3 -2.91 -2.87 18.29
C SER A 3 -2.42 -4.30 18.23
N SER A 4 -2.78 -5.03 17.18
CA SER A 4 -2.29 -6.38 16.89
C SER A 4 -0.92 -6.40 16.21
N ASN A 5 -0.44 -5.26 15.74
CA ASN A 5 0.74 -5.12 14.89
C ASN A 5 0.70 -5.93 13.57
N ILE A 6 -0.49 -6.39 13.18
CA ILE A 6 -0.71 -6.97 11.87
C ILE A 6 -0.83 -5.84 10.85
N GLY A 7 -0.35 -6.06 9.67
CA GLY A 7 -0.57 -5.19 8.51
C GLY A 7 -0.59 -6.01 7.24
N GLY A 8 -1.26 -5.52 6.22
CA GLY A 8 -1.41 -6.27 4.98
C GLY A 8 -1.40 -5.40 3.74
N GLN A 9 -1.64 -6.06 2.63
CA GLN A 9 -1.80 -5.45 1.31
C GLN A 9 -2.70 -6.34 0.46
N ALA A 10 -3.70 -5.76 -0.19
CA ALA A 10 -4.47 -6.46 -1.20
C ALA A 10 -3.58 -6.76 -2.43
N VAL A 11 -3.74 -7.96 -2.98
CA VAL A 11 -3.12 -8.42 -4.22
C VAL A 11 -4.21 -8.90 -5.18
N MET A 12 -3.84 -9.43 -6.35
CA MET A 12 -4.82 -9.96 -7.30
C MET A 12 -5.53 -11.17 -6.69
N GLU A 13 -6.85 -11.08 -6.57
CA GLU A 13 -7.73 -12.11 -5.99
C GLU A 13 -7.25 -12.64 -4.63
N GLY A 14 -6.60 -11.77 -3.83
CA GLY A 14 -5.99 -12.21 -2.59
C GLY A 14 -5.50 -11.10 -1.69
N ILE A 15 -4.85 -11.53 -0.60
CA ILE A 15 -4.32 -10.65 0.44
C ILE A 15 -2.97 -11.16 0.91
N MET A 16 -2.02 -10.26 1.05
CA MET A 16 -0.81 -10.48 1.84
C MET A 16 -1.07 -9.98 3.26
N MET A 17 -0.75 -10.79 4.27
CA MET A 17 -0.74 -10.39 5.69
C MET A 17 0.64 -10.58 6.28
N ARG A 18 1.06 -9.65 7.12
CA ARG A 18 2.35 -9.67 7.81
C ARG A 18 2.18 -9.49 9.31
N HIS A 19 2.89 -10.33 10.06
CA HIS A 19 3.08 -10.15 11.49
C HIS A 19 4.56 -10.40 11.85
N GLY A 20 5.22 -9.40 12.44
CA GLY A 20 6.65 -9.51 12.78
C GLY A 20 7.55 -9.78 11.56
N ASP A 21 8.27 -10.88 11.64
CA ASP A 21 9.26 -11.32 10.65
C ASP A 21 8.71 -12.38 9.66
N VAL A 22 7.39 -12.57 9.62
CA VAL A 22 6.72 -13.52 8.74
C VAL A 22 5.59 -12.83 7.97
N TYR A 23 5.37 -13.23 6.72
CA TYR A 23 4.19 -12.82 5.96
C TYR A 23 3.59 -14.01 5.20
N SER A 24 2.29 -13.96 5.01
CA SER A 24 1.51 -14.87 4.18
C SER A 24 1.00 -14.17 2.93
N VAL A 25 0.76 -14.93 1.88
CA VAL A 25 -0.03 -14.50 0.73
C VAL A 25 -1.10 -15.55 0.51
N ALA A 26 -2.36 -15.19 0.70
CA ALA A 26 -3.50 -16.04 0.40
C ALA A 26 -4.18 -15.54 -0.87
N VAL A 27 -4.41 -16.43 -1.84
CA VAL A 27 -4.99 -16.13 -3.14
C VAL A 27 -6.10 -17.12 -3.44
N ARG A 28 -7.27 -16.65 -3.87
CA ARG A 28 -8.32 -17.51 -4.39
C ARG A 28 -8.07 -17.80 -5.85
N LYS A 29 -7.71 -19.05 -6.14
CA LYS A 29 -7.46 -19.52 -7.50
C LYS A 29 -8.75 -19.57 -8.34
N PRO A 30 -8.64 -19.69 -9.69
CA PRO A 30 -9.80 -19.86 -10.56
C PRO A 30 -10.66 -21.09 -10.24
N ASP A 31 -10.05 -22.17 -9.69
CA ASP A 31 -10.74 -23.39 -9.23
C ASP A 31 -11.48 -23.22 -7.88
N LYS A 32 -11.48 -22.01 -7.33
CA LYS A 32 -12.07 -21.60 -6.04
C LYS A 32 -11.32 -22.06 -4.79
N GLU A 33 -10.24 -22.81 -4.91
CA GLU A 33 -9.39 -23.13 -3.77
C GLU A 33 -8.59 -21.90 -3.31
N ILE A 34 -8.28 -21.86 -2.02
CA ILE A 34 -7.40 -20.83 -1.45
C ILE A 34 -5.99 -21.40 -1.38
N GLU A 35 -5.08 -20.79 -2.11
CA GLU A 35 -3.64 -21.08 -2.02
C GLU A 35 -3.01 -20.15 -1.00
N ILE A 36 -2.26 -20.72 -0.04
CA ILE A 36 -1.59 -19.96 1.01
C ILE A 36 -0.09 -20.23 0.93
N LYS A 37 0.68 -19.15 0.82
CA LYS A 37 2.14 -19.20 0.88
C LYS A 37 2.62 -18.37 2.06
N VAL A 38 3.47 -18.96 2.90
CA VAL A 38 4.11 -18.29 4.04
C VAL A 38 5.59 -18.15 3.77
N GLU A 39 6.15 -16.97 3.99
CA GLU A 39 7.55 -16.67 3.81
C GLU A 39 8.10 -15.78 4.93
N ASP A 40 9.41 -15.91 5.19
CA ASP A 40 10.12 -15.00 6.09
C ASP A 40 10.24 -13.61 5.49
N TYR A 41 9.94 -12.60 6.30
CA TYR A 41 10.21 -11.23 5.95
C TYR A 41 11.67 -10.88 6.23
N LYS A 42 12.37 -10.45 5.20
CA LYS A 42 13.78 -10.03 5.30
C LYS A 42 13.87 -8.57 4.87
N SER A 43 14.15 -7.69 5.83
CA SER A 43 14.44 -6.29 5.51
C SER A 43 15.73 -6.18 4.70
N ILE A 44 15.76 -5.20 3.76
CA ILE A 44 16.96 -4.86 2.99
C ILE A 44 18.11 -4.46 3.93
N ILE A 45 17.78 -3.80 5.05
CA ILE A 45 18.78 -3.45 6.06
C ILE A 45 18.70 -4.38 7.27
N LYS A 46 19.82 -5.04 7.55
CA LYS A 46 19.99 -5.92 8.71
C LYS A 46 20.37 -5.17 10.00
N SER A 47 20.81 -3.91 9.90
CA SER A 47 21.29 -3.15 11.06
C SER A 47 20.14 -2.59 11.89
N LYS A 48 19.89 -3.18 13.06
CA LYS A 48 18.89 -2.70 14.03
C LYS A 48 19.15 -1.25 14.48
N LYS A 49 20.41 -0.80 14.52
CA LYS A 49 20.76 0.59 14.87
C LYS A 49 20.26 1.60 13.82
N ILE A 50 20.38 1.28 12.53
CA ILE A 50 19.89 2.15 11.45
C ILE A 50 18.37 2.18 11.47
N LEU A 51 17.71 1.03 11.63
CA LEU A 51 16.25 0.92 11.70
C LEU A 51 15.65 1.50 13.00
N SER A 52 16.47 1.86 14.00
CA SER A 52 16.00 2.58 15.19
C SER A 52 15.90 4.09 15.00
N LEU A 53 16.59 4.65 13.99
CA LEU A 53 16.63 6.09 13.74
C LEU A 53 15.31 6.58 13.12
N PRO A 54 14.66 7.60 13.71
CA PRO A 54 13.48 8.23 13.13
C PRO A 54 13.75 8.70 11.68
N VAL A 55 12.72 8.75 10.85
CA VAL A 55 12.78 9.09 9.41
C VAL A 55 13.52 8.03 8.59
N ILE A 56 14.75 7.65 8.98
CA ILE A 56 15.54 6.64 8.25
C ILE A 56 14.82 5.29 8.22
N ARG A 57 14.31 4.83 9.36
CA ARG A 57 13.48 3.60 9.40
C ARG A 57 12.25 3.69 8.51
N GLY A 58 11.65 4.88 8.38
CA GLY A 58 10.50 5.10 7.52
C GLY A 58 10.83 4.93 6.05
N VAL A 59 11.99 5.44 5.60
CA VAL A 59 12.49 5.24 4.23
C VAL A 59 12.65 3.75 3.92
N PHE A 60 13.32 3.02 4.80
CA PHE A 60 13.60 1.60 4.55
C PHE A 60 12.34 0.74 4.67
N ASN A 61 11.47 0.98 5.64
CA ASN A 61 10.18 0.28 5.72
C ASN A 61 9.31 0.54 4.49
N PHE A 62 9.36 1.74 3.92
CA PHE A 62 8.65 2.05 2.69
C PHE A 62 9.22 1.27 1.49
N ILE A 63 10.55 1.24 1.34
CA ILE A 63 11.21 0.47 0.28
C ILE A 63 10.93 -1.03 0.44
N ASP A 64 11.07 -1.56 1.65
CA ASP A 64 10.77 -2.96 1.96
C ASP A 64 9.32 -3.31 1.61
N SER A 65 8.36 -2.44 1.96
CA SER A 65 6.95 -2.63 1.63
C SER A 65 6.70 -2.65 0.12
N LEU A 66 7.38 -1.80 -0.64
CA LEU A 66 7.29 -1.80 -2.11
C LEU A 66 7.84 -3.10 -2.70
N VAL A 67 9.00 -3.56 -2.22
CA VAL A 67 9.64 -4.80 -2.72
C VAL A 67 8.79 -6.01 -2.41
N VAL A 68 8.37 -6.17 -1.14
CA VAL A 68 7.55 -7.32 -0.72
C VAL A 68 6.17 -7.26 -1.38
N GLY A 69 5.54 -6.08 -1.40
CA GLY A 69 4.24 -5.90 -2.02
C GLY A 69 4.24 -6.22 -3.52
N THR A 70 5.28 -5.78 -4.25
CA THR A 70 5.43 -6.13 -5.67
C THR A 70 5.64 -7.64 -5.85
N LYS A 71 6.47 -8.28 -5.00
CA LYS A 71 6.68 -9.73 -5.04
C LYS A 71 5.38 -10.49 -4.80
N CYS A 72 4.56 -10.08 -3.82
CA CYS A 72 3.28 -10.70 -3.53
C CYS A 72 2.26 -10.49 -4.65
N LEU A 73 2.23 -9.30 -5.25
CA LEU A 73 1.38 -9.00 -6.40
C LEU A 73 1.74 -9.88 -7.61
N MET A 74 3.03 -10.00 -7.91
CA MET A 74 3.51 -10.87 -9.00
C MET A 74 3.18 -12.34 -8.73
N TYR A 75 3.37 -12.80 -7.48
CA TYR A 75 2.98 -14.16 -7.09
C TYR A 75 1.49 -14.40 -7.29
N SER A 76 0.62 -13.48 -6.86
CA SER A 76 -0.81 -13.62 -7.06
C SER A 76 -1.20 -13.64 -8.54
N ALA A 77 -0.53 -12.85 -9.38
CA ALA A 77 -0.77 -12.80 -10.81
C ALA A 77 -0.45 -14.13 -11.53
N THR A 78 0.46 -14.96 -11.00
CA THR A 78 0.82 -16.25 -11.64
C THR A 78 -0.34 -17.24 -11.71
N PHE A 79 -1.38 -17.06 -10.89
CA PHE A 79 -2.57 -17.92 -10.90
C PHE A 79 -3.60 -17.52 -11.96
N PHE A 80 -3.44 -16.35 -12.60
CA PHE A 80 -4.38 -15.76 -13.57
C PHE A 80 -3.73 -15.56 -14.94
N GLU A 81 -2.81 -16.45 -15.31
CA GLU A 81 -2.24 -16.47 -16.65
C GLU A 81 -3.31 -16.80 -17.71
N GLU A 82 -3.10 -16.33 -18.94
CA GLU A 82 -3.96 -16.66 -20.05
C GLU A 82 -4.03 -18.19 -20.24
N GLU A 83 -5.23 -18.72 -20.45
CA GLU A 83 -5.49 -20.16 -20.57
C GLU A 83 -4.62 -20.81 -21.65
N GLU A 84 -4.32 -20.09 -22.72
CA GLU A 84 -3.47 -20.52 -23.82
C GLU A 84 -2.02 -20.75 -23.36
N ASP A 85 -1.46 -19.85 -22.57
CA ASP A 85 -0.11 -19.97 -22.00
C ASP A 85 -0.02 -21.09 -20.96
N TYR A 86 -1.06 -21.26 -20.15
CA TYR A 86 -1.16 -22.36 -19.19
C TYR A 86 -1.21 -23.72 -19.91
N LEU A 87 -2.08 -23.88 -20.92
CA LEU A 87 -2.21 -25.13 -21.70
C LEU A 87 -0.94 -25.45 -22.48
N ARG A 88 -0.29 -24.45 -23.06
CA ARG A 88 1.02 -24.61 -23.74
C ARG A 88 2.08 -25.17 -22.79
N ARG A 89 2.20 -24.62 -21.58
CA ARG A 89 3.18 -25.09 -20.57
C ARG A 89 2.82 -26.46 -20.02
N LYS A 90 1.55 -26.76 -19.83
CA LYS A 90 1.09 -28.07 -19.33
C LYS A 90 1.49 -29.20 -20.28
N ASN A 91 1.55 -28.95 -21.58
CA ASN A 91 1.89 -29.95 -22.61
C ASN A 91 3.40 -30.15 -22.78
N LEU A 92 4.26 -29.28 -22.20
CA LEU A 92 5.71 -29.43 -22.23
C LEU A 92 6.21 -30.35 -21.12
N GLN A 93 7.22 -31.19 -21.40
CA GLN A 93 7.83 -32.09 -20.43
C GLN A 93 9.36 -31.95 -20.38
N GLY A 94 9.95 -32.26 -19.22
CA GLY A 94 11.38 -32.37 -19.03
C GLY A 94 12.17 -31.08 -19.32
N ALA A 95 13.22 -31.20 -20.13
CA ALA A 95 14.17 -30.12 -20.42
C ALA A 95 13.55 -28.96 -21.26
N GLU A 96 12.52 -29.24 -22.05
CA GLU A 96 11.84 -28.22 -22.84
C GLU A 96 10.99 -27.32 -21.94
N LYS A 97 10.29 -27.90 -20.96
CA LYS A 97 9.55 -27.12 -19.96
C LYS A 97 10.47 -26.21 -19.15
N ALA A 98 11.60 -26.75 -18.68
CA ALA A 98 12.57 -25.95 -17.91
C ALA A 98 13.18 -24.78 -18.72
N LYS A 99 13.39 -24.96 -20.04
CA LYS A 99 13.87 -23.88 -20.91
C LYS A 99 12.80 -22.82 -21.17
N GLU A 100 11.56 -23.23 -21.38
CA GLU A 100 10.45 -22.30 -21.62
C GLU A 100 10.13 -21.51 -20.35
N ASP A 101 10.12 -22.16 -19.16
CA ASP A 101 9.93 -21.50 -17.86
C ASP A 101 11.04 -20.47 -17.59
N ALA A 102 12.31 -20.82 -17.86
CA ALA A 102 13.45 -19.90 -17.69
C ALA A 102 13.39 -18.71 -18.69
N LYS A 103 12.94 -18.96 -19.92
CA LYS A 103 12.75 -17.90 -20.93
C LYS A 103 11.65 -16.95 -20.49
N LYS A 104 10.48 -17.48 -20.09
CA LYS A 104 9.34 -16.69 -19.61
C LYS A 104 9.72 -15.89 -18.37
N GLU A 105 10.40 -16.49 -17.38
CA GLU A 105 10.87 -15.77 -16.20
C GLU A 105 11.76 -14.56 -16.57
N LYS A 106 12.60 -14.71 -17.60
CA LYS A 106 13.43 -13.60 -18.09
C LYS A 106 12.62 -12.53 -18.80
N GLU A 107 11.67 -12.92 -19.65
CA GLU A 107 10.76 -12.01 -20.37
C GLU A 107 9.88 -11.25 -19.38
N ASP A 108 9.30 -11.92 -18.37
CA ASP A 108 8.49 -11.32 -17.32
C ASP A 108 9.31 -10.33 -16.47
N LYS A 109 10.56 -10.66 -16.13
CA LYS A 109 11.47 -9.74 -15.42
C LYS A 109 11.76 -8.48 -16.26
N VAL A 110 12.01 -8.63 -17.56
CA VAL A 110 12.26 -7.49 -18.45
C VAL A 110 11.01 -6.64 -18.58
N LEU A 111 9.87 -7.26 -18.87
CA LEU A 111 8.57 -6.57 -18.99
C LEU A 111 8.22 -5.81 -17.71
N MET A 112 8.37 -6.46 -16.54
CA MET A 112 8.14 -5.85 -15.24
C MET A 112 9.06 -4.65 -15.03
N THR A 113 10.36 -4.78 -15.32
CA THR A 113 11.32 -3.68 -15.18
C THR A 113 10.93 -2.50 -16.05
N LEU A 114 10.58 -2.74 -17.31
CA LEU A 114 10.15 -1.68 -18.24
C LEU A 114 8.85 -1.02 -17.75
N THR A 115 7.88 -1.82 -17.28
CA THR A 115 6.60 -1.32 -16.74
C THR A 115 6.83 -0.46 -15.50
N VAL A 116 7.68 -0.88 -14.59
CA VAL A 116 8.02 -0.09 -13.39
C VAL A 116 8.73 1.20 -13.77
N CYS A 117 9.73 1.15 -14.66
CA CYS A 117 10.44 2.35 -15.12
C CYS A 117 9.48 3.34 -15.80
N PHE A 118 8.60 2.85 -16.67
CA PHE A 118 7.59 3.66 -17.33
C PHE A 118 6.62 4.28 -16.31
N SER A 119 6.11 3.47 -15.37
CA SER A 119 5.18 3.92 -14.33
C SER A 119 5.79 5.00 -13.44
N VAL A 120 7.07 4.85 -13.07
CA VAL A 120 7.81 5.86 -12.29
C VAL A 120 7.97 7.15 -13.10
N ALA A 121 8.41 7.05 -14.37
CA ALA A 121 8.57 8.21 -15.23
C ALA A 121 7.23 8.93 -15.45
N PHE A 122 6.16 8.18 -15.70
CA PHE A 122 4.81 8.72 -15.85
C PHE A 122 4.31 9.39 -14.57
N SER A 123 4.54 8.78 -13.40
CA SER A 123 4.16 9.36 -12.11
C SER A 123 4.91 10.67 -11.82
N VAL A 124 6.20 10.73 -12.12
CA VAL A 124 6.99 11.98 -12.01
C VAL A 124 6.44 13.05 -12.96
N ALA A 125 6.14 12.69 -14.19
CA ALA A 125 5.55 13.63 -15.16
C ALA A 125 4.19 14.14 -14.68
N LEU A 126 3.30 13.25 -14.23
CA LEU A 126 1.93 13.59 -13.83
C LEU A 126 1.87 14.37 -12.50
N PHE A 127 2.64 13.97 -11.47
CA PHE A 127 2.51 14.52 -10.12
C PHE A 127 3.59 15.53 -9.73
N MET A 128 4.67 15.65 -10.48
CA MET A 128 5.72 16.62 -10.21
C MET A 128 5.89 17.67 -11.32
N VAL A 129 5.90 17.24 -12.59
CA VAL A 129 6.15 18.15 -13.72
C VAL A 129 4.87 18.88 -14.11
N LEU A 130 3.78 18.18 -14.34
CA LEU A 130 2.51 18.77 -14.81
C LEU A 130 1.92 19.81 -13.84
N PRO A 131 1.85 19.60 -12.51
CA PRO A 131 1.40 20.65 -11.59
C PRO A 131 2.23 21.91 -11.65
N TYR A 132 3.56 21.76 -11.76
CA TYR A 132 4.47 22.89 -11.90
C TYR A 132 4.23 23.65 -13.21
N LEU A 133 4.08 22.94 -14.34
CA LEU A 133 3.83 23.58 -15.64
C LEU A 133 2.52 24.37 -15.63
N ILE A 134 1.45 23.80 -15.10
CA ILE A 134 0.13 24.48 -14.98
C ILE A 134 0.26 25.71 -14.09
N ALA A 135 0.86 25.57 -12.92
CA ALA A 135 0.99 26.69 -11.98
C ALA A 135 1.93 27.77 -12.49
N SER A 136 2.97 27.41 -13.26
CA SER A 136 3.93 28.39 -13.81
C SER A 136 3.30 29.36 -14.82
N LEU A 137 2.15 29.03 -15.40
CA LEU A 137 1.41 29.96 -16.26
C LEU A 137 0.98 31.22 -15.50
N LEU A 138 0.85 31.16 -14.18
CA LEU A 138 0.54 32.33 -13.34
C LEU A 138 1.65 33.38 -13.36
N HIS A 139 2.90 33.03 -13.70
CA HIS A 139 3.95 34.01 -13.90
C HIS A 139 3.64 35.02 -15.02
N GLN A 140 2.89 34.58 -16.04
CA GLN A 140 2.53 35.46 -17.16
C GLN A 140 1.60 36.62 -16.74
N ILE A 141 0.88 36.44 -15.61
CA ILE A 141 0.02 37.49 -15.03
C ILE A 141 0.67 38.17 -13.81
N GLY A 142 1.97 38.01 -13.62
CA GLY A 142 2.75 38.70 -12.58
C GLY A 142 2.63 38.07 -11.18
N ALA A 143 2.21 36.81 -11.05
CA ALA A 143 2.16 36.12 -9.76
C ALA A 143 3.55 35.91 -9.17
N THR A 144 3.65 36.06 -7.85
CA THR A 144 4.90 35.80 -7.11
C THR A 144 5.20 34.30 -7.03
N GLU A 145 6.48 33.93 -6.82
CA GLU A 145 6.90 32.53 -6.63
C GLU A 145 6.09 31.81 -5.55
N THR A 146 5.72 32.49 -4.46
CA THR A 146 4.91 31.93 -3.39
C THR A 146 3.52 31.56 -3.88
N ILE A 147 2.86 32.43 -4.66
CA ILE A 147 1.53 32.16 -5.23
C ILE A 147 1.60 30.96 -6.18
N VAL A 148 2.63 30.91 -7.04
CA VAL A 148 2.84 29.78 -7.95
C VAL A 148 3.05 28.47 -7.21
N THR A 149 3.83 28.47 -6.13
CA THR A 149 4.07 27.27 -5.31
C THR A 149 2.77 26.79 -4.61
N ILE A 150 1.95 27.72 -4.11
CA ILE A 150 0.64 27.37 -3.50
C ILE A 150 -0.32 26.82 -4.57
N ALA A 151 -0.39 27.45 -5.74
CA ALA A 151 -1.22 26.98 -6.85
C ALA A 151 -0.78 25.59 -7.33
N GLU A 152 0.54 25.35 -7.45
CA GLU A 152 1.10 24.04 -7.76
C GLU A 152 0.64 22.96 -6.75
N ALA A 153 0.68 23.28 -5.45
CA ALA A 153 0.20 22.38 -4.41
C ALA A 153 -1.29 22.04 -4.59
N GLY A 154 -2.12 23.04 -4.90
CA GLY A 154 -3.56 22.85 -5.19
C GLY A 154 -3.79 21.97 -6.41
N VAL A 155 -3.07 22.20 -7.51
CA VAL A 155 -3.15 21.39 -8.73
C VAL A 155 -2.72 19.94 -8.45
N ARG A 156 -1.66 19.74 -7.66
CA ARG A 156 -1.19 18.40 -7.31
C ARG A 156 -2.22 17.60 -6.52
N ILE A 157 -2.85 18.22 -5.52
CA ILE A 157 -3.93 17.59 -4.75
C ILE A 157 -5.10 17.24 -5.68
N LEU A 158 -5.51 18.17 -6.53
CA LEU A 158 -6.62 17.94 -7.48
C LEU A 158 -6.32 16.79 -8.44
N LEU A 159 -5.14 16.75 -9.05
CA LEU A 159 -4.72 15.67 -9.94
C LEU A 159 -4.67 14.32 -9.19
N PHE A 160 -4.17 14.30 -7.97
CA PHE A 160 -4.16 13.09 -7.15
C PHE A 160 -5.59 12.58 -6.86
N LEU A 161 -6.49 13.46 -6.43
CA LEU A 161 -7.88 13.08 -6.15
C LEU A 161 -8.61 12.62 -7.42
N LEU A 162 -8.38 13.30 -8.54
CA LEU A 162 -8.93 12.92 -9.84
C LEU A 162 -8.40 11.55 -10.28
N TYR A 163 -7.09 11.31 -10.16
CA TYR A 163 -6.48 10.01 -10.43
C TYR A 163 -7.11 8.91 -9.58
N MET A 164 -7.19 9.12 -8.25
CA MET A 164 -7.81 8.15 -7.33
C MET A 164 -9.28 7.88 -7.68
N PHE A 165 -10.02 8.91 -8.05
CA PHE A 165 -11.41 8.77 -8.49
C PHE A 165 -11.52 7.96 -9.79
N LEU A 166 -10.66 8.23 -10.79
CA LEU A 166 -10.69 7.52 -12.07
C LEU A 166 -10.33 6.04 -11.90
N ILE A 167 -9.24 5.71 -11.20
CA ILE A 167 -8.86 4.31 -10.99
C ILE A 167 -9.91 3.55 -10.14
N SER A 168 -10.61 4.23 -9.24
CA SER A 168 -11.67 3.60 -8.43
C SER A 168 -12.88 3.14 -9.25
N LYS A 169 -12.97 3.53 -10.52
CA LYS A 169 -14.04 3.12 -11.44
C LYS A 169 -13.66 1.89 -12.29
N MET A 170 -12.38 1.54 -12.34
CA MET A 170 -11.91 0.36 -13.07
C MET A 170 -12.32 -0.92 -12.33
N GLU A 171 -12.91 -1.89 -13.03
CA GLU A 171 -13.46 -3.12 -12.43
C GLU A 171 -12.40 -3.93 -11.68
N ASP A 172 -11.23 -4.14 -12.30
CA ASP A 172 -10.13 -4.87 -11.67
C ASP A 172 -9.64 -4.20 -10.38
N ILE A 173 -9.54 -2.86 -10.39
CA ILE A 173 -9.15 -2.10 -9.20
C ILE A 173 -10.24 -2.15 -8.13
N GLN A 174 -11.51 -2.20 -8.53
CA GLN A 174 -12.60 -2.36 -7.57
C GLN A 174 -12.51 -3.69 -6.81
N ARG A 175 -12.13 -4.78 -7.47
CA ARG A 175 -11.91 -6.07 -6.80
C ARG A 175 -10.75 -5.99 -5.81
N VAL A 176 -9.62 -5.39 -6.20
CA VAL A 176 -8.50 -5.14 -5.27
C VAL A 176 -8.95 -4.30 -4.08
N PHE A 177 -9.80 -3.28 -4.28
CA PHE A 177 -10.34 -2.47 -3.19
C PHE A 177 -11.34 -3.22 -2.29
N MET A 178 -12.00 -4.27 -2.78
CA MET A 178 -12.82 -5.17 -1.95
C MET A 178 -11.91 -6.04 -1.06
N TYR A 179 -10.84 -6.62 -1.59
CA TYR A 179 -9.84 -7.33 -0.81
C TYR A 179 -9.16 -6.43 0.23
N HIS A 180 -8.87 -5.17 -0.12
CA HIS A 180 -8.37 -4.19 0.84
C HIS A 180 -9.39 -3.88 1.96
N GLY A 181 -10.68 -3.86 1.62
CA GLY A 181 -11.75 -3.79 2.61
C GLY A 181 -11.78 -5.01 3.54
N ALA A 182 -11.60 -6.22 3.00
CA ALA A 182 -11.53 -7.46 3.78
C ALA A 182 -10.33 -7.47 4.74
N GLU A 183 -9.16 -7.04 4.27
CA GLU A 183 -7.97 -6.86 5.10
C GLU A 183 -8.27 -5.99 6.34
N HIS A 184 -8.80 -4.77 6.11
CA HIS A 184 -9.13 -3.84 7.18
C HIS A 184 -10.16 -4.40 8.16
N LYS A 185 -11.18 -5.09 7.64
CA LYS A 185 -12.23 -5.72 8.46
C LYS A 185 -11.65 -6.82 9.35
N CYS A 186 -10.74 -7.66 8.86
CA CYS A 186 -10.06 -8.68 9.66
C CYS A 186 -9.23 -8.05 10.78
N ILE A 187 -8.41 -7.04 10.46
CA ILE A 187 -7.59 -6.36 11.47
C ILE A 187 -8.49 -5.68 12.51
N ASN A 188 -9.52 -4.96 12.09
CA ASN A 188 -10.45 -4.31 13.01
C ASN A 188 -11.22 -5.30 13.86
N CYS A 189 -11.65 -6.45 13.33
CA CYS A 189 -12.32 -7.52 14.06
C CYS A 189 -11.49 -7.93 15.28
N VAL A 190 -10.25 -8.33 15.04
CA VAL A 190 -9.34 -8.81 16.09
C VAL A 190 -8.97 -7.69 17.08
N GLU A 191 -8.67 -6.47 16.60
CA GLU A 191 -8.28 -5.34 17.44
C GLU A 191 -9.40 -4.77 18.31
N HIS A 192 -10.66 -5.11 18.01
CA HIS A 192 -11.82 -4.79 18.85
C HIS A 192 -12.24 -5.97 19.75
N GLY A 193 -11.48 -7.06 19.77
CA GLY A 193 -11.73 -8.18 20.67
C GLY A 193 -12.82 -9.13 20.17
N LEU A 194 -13.09 -9.18 18.86
CA LEU A 194 -14.04 -10.09 18.29
C LEU A 194 -13.34 -11.34 17.73
N PRO A 195 -13.92 -12.54 17.89
CA PRO A 195 -13.44 -13.75 17.23
C PRO A 195 -13.38 -13.59 15.71
N LEU A 196 -12.31 -14.09 15.09
CA LEU A 196 -12.05 -13.96 13.66
C LEU A 196 -12.93 -14.95 12.87
N THR A 197 -14.22 -14.65 12.77
CA THR A 197 -15.21 -15.39 11.97
C THR A 197 -15.70 -14.53 10.81
N VAL A 198 -16.17 -15.16 9.74
CA VAL A 198 -16.73 -14.44 8.58
C VAL A 198 -17.81 -13.45 9.02
N GLU A 199 -18.70 -13.85 9.90
CA GLU A 199 -19.80 -13.02 10.41
C GLU A 199 -19.27 -11.76 11.13
N ASN A 200 -18.32 -11.90 12.06
CA ASN A 200 -17.74 -10.79 12.82
C ASN A 200 -16.91 -9.87 11.93
N VAL A 201 -16.14 -10.45 11.02
CA VAL A 201 -15.35 -9.69 10.05
C VAL A 201 -16.26 -8.88 9.14
N MET A 202 -17.34 -9.48 8.61
CA MET A 202 -18.30 -8.75 7.76
C MET A 202 -18.97 -7.57 8.48
N LYS A 203 -19.19 -7.66 9.79
CA LYS A 203 -19.75 -6.58 10.62
C LYS A 203 -18.71 -5.51 11.01
N SER A 204 -17.42 -5.82 10.91
CA SER A 204 -16.33 -4.92 11.29
C SER A 204 -16.15 -3.78 10.30
N SER A 205 -15.47 -2.68 10.73
CA SER A 205 -15.22 -1.51 9.90
C SER A 205 -14.16 -1.79 8.82
N ARG A 206 -14.39 -1.30 7.60
CA ARG A 206 -13.38 -1.28 6.53
C ARG A 206 -12.44 -0.07 6.61
N PHE A 207 -12.60 0.81 7.59
CA PHE A 207 -11.72 1.97 7.77
C PHE A 207 -10.74 1.69 8.89
N HIS A 208 -9.44 1.87 8.60
CA HIS A 208 -8.37 1.58 9.54
C HIS A 208 -7.32 2.70 9.59
N LYS A 209 -6.90 3.09 10.81
CA LYS A 209 -5.99 4.24 11.02
C LYS A 209 -4.58 4.03 10.45
N ARG A 210 -4.08 2.79 10.37
CA ARG A 210 -2.72 2.46 9.93
C ARG A 210 -2.62 2.04 8.45
N CYS A 211 -3.58 2.46 7.64
CA CYS A 211 -3.63 2.09 6.23
C CYS A 211 -2.59 2.83 5.39
N GLY A 212 -1.99 2.11 4.43
CA GLY A 212 -1.04 2.67 3.46
C GLY A 212 -1.61 3.76 2.56
N THR A 213 -2.93 3.78 2.29
CA THR A 213 -3.55 4.86 1.51
C THR A 213 -3.61 6.17 2.29
N SER A 214 -3.77 6.12 3.62
CA SER A 214 -3.61 7.29 4.48
C SER A 214 -2.16 7.83 4.44
N PHE A 215 -1.17 6.93 4.30
CA PHE A 215 0.23 7.33 4.12
C PHE A 215 0.43 8.19 2.85
N LEU A 216 -0.17 7.82 1.72
CA LEU A 216 -0.10 8.60 0.48
C LEU A 216 -0.61 10.03 0.68
N PHE A 217 -1.71 10.21 1.41
CA PHE A 217 -2.22 11.53 1.74
C PHE A 217 -1.20 12.35 2.56
N PHE A 218 -0.62 11.74 3.60
CA PHE A 218 0.41 12.41 4.40
C PHE A 218 1.66 12.75 3.58
N VAL A 219 2.09 11.87 2.68
CA VAL A 219 3.20 12.15 1.76
C VAL A 219 2.94 13.42 0.93
N ILE A 220 1.71 13.60 0.44
CA ILE A 220 1.34 14.80 -0.32
C ILE A 220 1.42 16.05 0.57
N ILE A 221 0.81 16.03 1.75
CA ILE A 221 0.82 17.19 2.66
C ILE A 221 2.24 17.54 3.12
N VAL A 222 3.00 16.54 3.55
CA VAL A 222 4.40 16.74 3.97
C VAL A 222 5.22 17.27 2.79
N SER A 223 5.03 16.74 1.57
CA SER A 223 5.74 17.25 0.38
C SER A 223 5.45 18.72 0.10
N ILE A 224 4.20 19.14 0.26
CA ILE A 224 3.80 20.54 0.08
C ILE A 224 4.53 21.44 1.08
N ILE A 225 4.53 21.07 2.36
CA ILE A 225 5.21 21.82 3.42
C ILE A 225 6.72 21.92 3.13
N PHE A 226 7.34 20.78 2.77
CA PHE A 226 8.77 20.74 2.43
C PHE A 226 9.10 21.60 1.23
N PHE A 227 8.30 21.56 0.16
CA PHE A 227 8.58 22.33 -1.05
C PHE A 227 8.34 23.83 -0.85
N ILE A 228 7.28 24.22 -0.14
CA ILE A 228 7.06 25.63 0.20
C ILE A 228 8.24 26.14 1.04
N GLY A 229 8.61 25.42 2.12
CA GLY A 229 9.72 25.83 2.98
C GLY A 229 11.07 25.87 2.26
N PHE A 230 11.39 24.85 1.46
CA PHE A 230 12.65 24.77 0.73
C PHE A 230 12.78 25.87 -0.33
N PHE A 231 11.78 26.05 -1.19
CA PHE A 231 11.84 27.03 -2.27
C PHE A 231 11.63 28.47 -1.80
N ALA A 232 11.13 28.70 -0.58
CA ALA A 232 11.13 30.02 0.04
C ALA A 232 12.54 30.48 0.44
N VAL A 233 13.42 29.53 0.78
CA VAL A 233 14.79 29.83 1.24
C VAL A 233 15.81 29.71 0.10
N VAL A 234 15.63 28.74 -0.79
CA VAL A 234 16.55 28.41 -1.88
C VAL A 234 15.92 28.82 -3.22
N PRO A 235 16.29 29.96 -3.80
CA PRO A 235 15.77 30.36 -5.10
C PRO A 235 16.34 29.46 -6.21
N VAL A 236 15.48 28.68 -6.84
CA VAL A 236 15.82 27.78 -7.96
C VAL A 236 15.10 28.26 -9.19
N GLN A 237 15.82 28.69 -10.21
CA GLN A 237 15.25 29.30 -11.40
C GLN A 237 14.95 28.28 -12.51
N THR A 238 15.68 27.15 -12.57
CA THR A 238 15.52 26.18 -13.65
C THR A 238 14.53 25.06 -13.26
N MET A 239 13.60 24.74 -14.17
CA MET A 239 12.63 23.67 -14.02
C MET A 239 13.29 22.33 -13.66
N TRP A 240 14.33 21.93 -14.40
CA TRP A 240 15.02 20.66 -14.19
C TRP A 240 15.64 20.53 -12.80
N MET A 241 16.22 21.62 -12.29
CA MET A 241 16.77 21.64 -10.93
C MET A 241 15.65 21.54 -9.88
N ARG A 242 14.49 22.18 -10.09
CA ARG A 242 13.31 22.01 -9.22
C ARG A 242 12.82 20.56 -9.19
N VAL A 243 12.74 19.91 -10.34
CA VAL A 243 12.36 18.48 -10.43
C VAL A 243 13.40 17.59 -9.74
N ALA A 244 14.68 17.80 -9.99
CA ALA A 244 15.75 17.03 -9.36
C ALA A 244 15.74 17.14 -7.82
N ILE A 245 15.57 18.35 -7.28
CA ILE A 245 15.46 18.58 -5.84
C ILE A 245 14.24 17.88 -5.26
N ARG A 246 13.10 17.92 -5.94
CA ARG A 246 11.89 17.22 -5.50
C ARG A 246 12.11 15.73 -5.43
N ILE A 247 12.73 15.13 -6.43
CA ILE A 247 13.06 13.69 -6.43
C ILE A 247 14.03 13.37 -5.28
N LEU A 248 15.03 14.19 -5.05
CA LEU A 248 16.00 14.01 -3.98
C LEU A 248 15.36 14.09 -2.58
N LEU A 249 14.31 14.90 -2.43
CA LEU A 249 13.57 15.05 -1.16
C LEU A 249 12.56 13.92 -0.91
N VAL A 250 12.18 13.12 -1.92
CA VAL A 250 11.18 12.03 -1.77
C VAL A 250 11.49 11.07 -0.62
N PRO A 251 12.73 10.55 -0.46
CA PRO A 251 13.04 9.68 0.67
C PRO A 251 12.78 10.33 2.03
N THR A 252 13.21 11.59 2.20
CA THR A 252 13.00 12.34 3.45
C THR A 252 11.52 12.56 3.71
N ILE A 253 10.76 12.95 2.70
CA ILE A 253 9.31 13.14 2.79
C ILE A 253 8.61 11.83 3.17
N ALA A 254 8.97 10.72 2.54
CA ALA A 254 8.43 9.40 2.86
C ALA A 254 8.76 9.00 4.31
N GLY A 255 9.99 9.22 4.75
CA GLY A 255 10.41 8.92 6.11
C GLY A 255 9.65 9.73 7.16
N VAL A 256 9.47 11.04 6.96
CA VAL A 256 8.68 11.91 7.85
C VAL A 256 7.21 11.49 7.86
N SER A 257 6.64 11.19 6.70
CA SER A 257 5.25 10.75 6.59
C SER A 257 5.00 9.42 7.29
N TYR A 258 5.98 8.51 7.25
CA TYR A 258 5.93 7.25 8.00
C TYR A 258 5.87 7.47 9.50
N GLU A 259 6.71 8.39 10.05
CA GLU A 259 6.66 8.70 11.48
C GLU A 259 5.29 9.27 11.88
N PHE A 260 4.68 10.05 11.01
CA PHE A 260 3.35 10.60 11.24
C PHE A 260 2.28 9.52 11.32
N ILE A 261 2.26 8.57 10.37
CA ILE A 261 1.32 7.43 10.40
C ILE A 261 1.54 6.54 11.61
N ARG A 262 2.79 6.28 11.97
CA ARG A 262 3.13 5.52 13.17
C ARG A 262 2.60 6.20 14.44
N LEU A 263 2.75 7.51 14.53
CA LEU A 263 2.18 8.30 15.62
C LEU A 263 0.65 8.21 15.63
N ALA A 264 0.02 8.38 14.46
CA ALA A 264 -1.43 8.33 14.30
C ALA A 264 -2.02 6.97 14.69
N GLY A 265 -1.34 5.89 14.34
CA GLY A 265 -1.77 4.53 14.66
C GLY A 265 -1.68 4.15 16.14
N ASN A 266 -0.79 4.82 16.89
CA ASN A 266 -0.52 4.51 18.30
C ASN A 266 -1.03 5.59 19.28
N SER A 267 -1.82 6.56 18.80
CA SER A 267 -2.28 7.68 19.63
C SER A 267 -3.79 7.80 19.61
N ASP A 268 -4.37 7.95 20.79
CA ASP A 268 -5.78 8.30 20.98
C ASP A 268 -6.00 9.80 21.19
N ASN A 269 -4.96 10.63 20.94
CA ASN A 269 -5.05 12.08 21.06
C ASN A 269 -6.05 12.65 20.03
N PRO A 270 -7.03 13.47 20.46
CA PRO A 270 -8.03 14.06 19.58
C PRO A 270 -7.44 14.87 18.41
N ALA A 271 -6.31 15.55 18.61
CA ALA A 271 -5.63 16.29 17.56
C ALA A 271 -5.08 15.36 16.46
N VAL A 272 -4.49 14.22 16.88
CA VAL A 272 -4.01 13.20 15.94
C VAL A 272 -5.18 12.54 15.21
N ALA A 273 -6.27 12.26 15.92
CA ALA A 273 -7.50 11.73 15.31
C ALA A 273 -8.08 12.69 14.28
N PHE A 274 -8.09 14.01 14.56
CA PHE A 274 -8.53 15.03 13.62
C PHE A 274 -7.65 15.07 12.35
N LEU A 275 -6.33 15.05 12.51
CA LEU A 275 -5.37 15.04 11.40
C LEU A 275 -5.47 13.76 10.54
N SER A 276 -5.95 12.66 11.11
CA SER A 276 -6.13 11.39 10.39
C SER A 276 -7.42 11.34 9.56
N LYS A 277 -8.41 12.24 9.82
CA LYS A 277 -9.70 12.24 9.12
C LYS A 277 -9.61 12.30 7.59
N PRO A 278 -8.76 13.15 6.98
CA PRO A 278 -8.65 13.19 5.52
C PRO A 278 -8.11 11.88 4.93
N GLY A 279 -7.12 11.24 5.61
CA GLY A 279 -6.64 9.93 5.20
C GLY A 279 -7.73 8.85 5.27
N LEU A 280 -8.54 8.85 6.34
CA LEU A 280 -9.70 7.96 6.45
C LEU A 280 -10.78 8.28 5.40
N ALA A 281 -10.97 9.54 5.04
CA ALA A 281 -11.90 9.93 3.97
C ALA A 281 -11.45 9.38 2.60
N LEU A 282 -10.14 9.36 2.34
CA LEU A 282 -9.59 8.77 1.11
C LEU A 282 -9.87 7.26 1.02
N GLN A 283 -9.93 6.55 2.14
CA GLN A 283 -10.27 5.13 2.17
C GLN A 283 -11.68 4.83 1.63
N LYS A 284 -12.60 5.82 1.62
CA LYS A 284 -13.91 5.65 0.95
C LYS A 284 -13.78 5.36 -0.55
N LEU A 285 -12.70 5.81 -1.18
CA LEU A 285 -12.39 5.54 -2.58
C LEU A 285 -11.58 4.26 -2.76
N THR A 286 -10.73 3.92 -1.79
CA THR A 286 -9.71 2.86 -1.91
C THR A 286 -10.05 1.58 -1.16
N THR A 287 -11.19 1.54 -0.46
CA THR A 287 -11.74 0.33 0.15
C THR A 287 -13.20 0.17 -0.25
N LYS A 288 -13.62 -1.07 -0.52
CA LYS A 288 -15.02 -1.42 -0.80
C LYS A 288 -15.47 -2.53 0.15
N GLU A 289 -16.79 -2.74 0.23
CA GLU A 289 -17.33 -3.87 0.99
C GLU A 289 -16.93 -5.18 0.28
N PRO A 290 -16.25 -6.09 0.99
CA PRO A 290 -15.89 -7.39 0.46
C PRO A 290 -17.12 -8.31 0.42
N THR A 291 -17.02 -9.38 -0.37
CA THR A 291 -17.91 -10.53 -0.29
C THR A 291 -17.45 -11.51 0.79
N GLU A 292 -18.29 -12.47 1.16
CA GLU A 292 -17.94 -13.48 2.17
C GLU A 292 -16.75 -14.34 1.72
N ASP A 293 -16.70 -14.73 0.46
CA ASP A 293 -15.59 -15.49 -0.12
C ASP A 293 -14.25 -14.73 -0.09
N MET A 294 -14.25 -13.42 -0.28
CA MET A 294 -13.06 -12.57 -0.10
C MET A 294 -12.65 -12.49 1.38
N THR A 295 -13.63 -12.48 2.27
CA THR A 295 -13.40 -12.46 3.71
C THR A 295 -12.75 -13.77 4.19
N GLU A 296 -13.15 -14.93 3.64
CA GLU A 296 -12.49 -16.21 3.91
C GLU A 296 -11.00 -16.19 3.56
N VAL A 297 -10.64 -15.62 2.39
CA VAL A 297 -9.25 -15.46 1.99
C VAL A 297 -8.48 -14.57 2.98
N ALA A 298 -9.11 -13.49 3.44
CA ALA A 298 -8.50 -12.58 4.42
C ALA A 298 -8.27 -13.25 5.78
N ILE A 299 -9.23 -14.03 6.26
CA ILE A 299 -9.11 -14.82 7.50
C ILE A 299 -7.96 -15.81 7.36
N ALA A 300 -7.93 -16.60 6.28
CA ALA A 300 -6.89 -17.58 6.02
C ALA A 300 -5.48 -16.93 5.95
N ALA A 301 -5.37 -15.73 5.38
CA ALA A 301 -4.12 -14.98 5.36
C ALA A 301 -3.67 -14.55 6.76
N VAL A 302 -4.60 -14.12 7.63
CA VAL A 302 -4.30 -13.75 9.02
C VAL A 302 -3.86 -14.96 9.83
N GLU A 303 -4.64 -16.04 9.79
CA GLU A 303 -4.38 -17.28 10.56
C GLU A 303 -3.04 -17.92 10.22
N ALA A 304 -2.58 -17.75 8.98
CA ALA A 304 -1.29 -18.29 8.56
C ALA A 304 -0.07 -17.61 9.23
N VAL A 305 -0.21 -16.41 9.82
CA VAL A 305 0.91 -15.66 10.39
C VAL A 305 0.64 -15.10 11.79
N PHE A 306 -0.59 -15.23 12.29
CA PHE A 306 -0.98 -14.60 13.54
C PHE A 306 -1.95 -15.47 14.33
N ASP A 307 -1.58 -15.82 15.56
CA ASP A 307 -2.47 -16.49 16.52
C ASP A 307 -3.43 -15.46 17.14
N TRP A 308 -4.56 -15.24 16.46
CA TRP A 308 -5.59 -14.33 16.94
C TRP A 308 -6.28 -14.85 18.21
N LYS A 309 -6.32 -16.16 18.46
CA LYS A 309 -6.93 -16.75 19.66
C LYS A 309 -6.08 -16.42 20.89
N GLU A 310 -4.75 -16.61 20.80
CA GLU A 310 -3.82 -16.22 21.86
C GLU A 310 -3.89 -14.71 22.13
N TYR A 311 -3.87 -13.91 21.06
CA TYR A 311 -4.00 -12.45 21.16
C TYR A 311 -5.29 -12.01 21.88
N LEU A 312 -6.44 -12.65 21.59
CA LEU A 312 -7.70 -12.33 22.26
C LEU A 312 -7.65 -12.73 23.73
N ARG A 313 -7.12 -13.91 24.08
CA ARG A 313 -6.96 -14.33 25.50
C ARG A 313 -6.14 -13.33 26.31
N GLU A 314 -5.05 -12.84 25.74
CA GLU A 314 -4.16 -11.89 26.41
C GLU A 314 -4.74 -10.48 26.52
N ASN A 315 -5.44 -10.02 25.50
CA ASN A 315 -5.85 -8.62 25.38
C ASN A 315 -7.34 -8.38 25.69
N PHE A 316 -8.18 -9.39 25.54
CA PHE A 316 -9.64 -9.34 25.72
C PHE A 316 -10.13 -10.59 26.42
N PRO A 317 -9.79 -10.80 27.70
CA PRO A 317 -10.08 -12.04 28.42
C PRO A 317 -11.60 -12.33 28.60
N GLU A 318 -12.45 -11.33 28.36
CA GLU A 318 -13.91 -11.47 28.44
C GLU A 318 -14.52 -11.99 27.11
N THR A 319 -13.71 -12.13 26.06
CA THR A 319 -14.22 -12.60 24.76
C THR A 319 -14.31 -14.12 24.74
N GLU A 320 -15.50 -14.64 24.48
CA GLU A 320 -15.68 -16.07 24.23
C GLU A 320 -15.07 -16.46 22.87
N ILE A 321 -14.07 -17.33 22.91
CA ILE A 321 -13.40 -17.84 21.72
C ILE A 321 -14.09 -19.16 21.34
N PRO A 322 -14.62 -19.30 20.12
CA PRO A 322 -15.20 -20.54 19.67
C PRO A 322 -14.21 -21.71 19.78
N GLU A 323 -14.64 -22.82 20.37
CA GLU A 323 -13.85 -24.06 20.33
C GLU A 323 -13.82 -24.58 18.88
N GLU A 324 -12.71 -25.17 18.49
CA GLU A 324 -12.61 -25.83 17.17
C GLU A 324 -13.60 -26.97 17.09
N PRO A 325 -14.31 -27.12 15.95
CA PRO A 325 -15.25 -28.22 15.74
C PRO A 325 -14.57 -29.59 15.67
#